data_35df169d9502115cf34684a420f504cf
#
_entry.id   35df169d9502115cf34684a420f504cf
#
_cell.length_a   1.000
_cell.length_b   1.000
_cell.length_c   1.000
_cell.angle_alpha   90.00
_cell.angle_beta   90.00
_cell.angle_gamma   90.00
#
_symmetry.space_group_name_H-M   'P 1'
#
loop_
_entity.id
_entity.type
_entity.pdbx_description
1 polymer ?
#
loop_
_entity_poly.entity_id
_entity_poly.type
_entity_poly.pdbx_seq_one_letter_code
_entity_poly.pdbx_strand_id
1 'polypeptide(L)'
;MSKVVPCMWFNGDAEEAAKFYVSLVPNSEIAHVQRNVSDNPSGKEGSVLVVEFTVAGQPLVALNGGMKVEYTHALSLMIHCDDQAQVDSVWNAFLAHGGKEQQCGWLNDRYGVSWQVVPKVMFEFLSSPDRAAAARAMQAMMKMVKLDVEVLRRAFEGKSAA
;
A
#
# COMPACT_ATOMS: atom_id res chain seq x y z
N MET A 1 12.07 -18.85 1.47
CA MET A 1 12.30 -17.40 1.74
C MET A 1 12.73 -16.70 0.46
N SER A 2 12.15 -15.53 0.15
CA SER A 2 12.66 -14.68 -0.93
C SER A 2 14.09 -14.20 -0.58
N LYS A 3 14.98 -14.15 -1.59
CA LYS A 3 16.36 -13.65 -1.35
C LYS A 3 16.42 -12.13 -1.20
N VAL A 4 15.40 -11.40 -1.66
CA VAL A 4 15.27 -9.95 -1.53
C VAL A 4 13.91 -9.66 -0.94
N VAL A 5 13.89 -8.93 0.18
CA VAL A 5 12.68 -8.56 0.92
C VAL A 5 12.73 -7.06 1.19
N PRO A 6 11.70 -6.29 0.86
CA PRO A 6 11.62 -4.88 1.24
C PRO A 6 11.65 -4.75 2.77
N CYS A 7 12.51 -3.86 3.26
CA CYS A 7 12.63 -3.55 4.69
C CYS A 7 12.21 -2.10 4.91
N MET A 8 11.19 -1.91 5.74
CA MET A 8 10.65 -0.60 6.10
C MET A 8 11.21 -0.19 7.46
N TRP A 9 11.62 1.08 7.56
CA TRP A 9 12.21 1.63 8.77
C TRP A 9 11.17 2.37 9.62
N PHE A 10 11.10 2.07 10.91
CA PHE A 10 10.22 2.70 11.88
C PHE A 10 11.01 3.22 13.10
N ASN A 11 10.38 4.07 13.87
CA ASN A 11 10.93 4.59 15.12
C ASN A 11 10.06 4.18 16.32
N GLY A 12 9.90 2.87 16.51
CA GLY A 12 9.11 2.27 17.59
C GLY A 12 7.80 1.63 17.15
N ASP A 13 7.29 1.96 15.95
CA ASP A 13 5.94 1.61 15.49
C ASP A 13 5.89 0.34 14.62
N ALA A 14 7.01 -0.38 14.44
CA ALA A 14 7.10 -1.51 13.50
C ALA A 14 6.04 -2.59 13.71
N GLU A 15 5.74 -2.96 14.96
CA GLU A 15 4.76 -3.99 15.28
C GLU A 15 3.32 -3.50 15.02
N GLU A 16 3.01 -2.25 15.38
CA GLU A 16 1.71 -1.65 15.11
C GLU A 16 1.45 -1.52 13.61
N ALA A 17 2.45 -1.04 12.87
CA ALA A 17 2.38 -0.93 11.42
C ALA A 17 2.16 -2.30 10.75
N ALA A 18 2.93 -3.32 11.12
CA ALA A 18 2.78 -4.67 10.60
C ALA A 18 1.39 -5.24 10.90
N LYS A 19 0.86 -5.09 12.12
CA LYS A 19 -0.51 -5.51 12.50
C LYS A 19 -1.57 -4.82 11.63
N PHE A 20 -1.41 -3.55 11.36
CA PHE A 20 -2.30 -2.81 10.47
C PHE A 20 -2.21 -3.35 9.03
N TYR A 21 -1.00 -3.50 8.48
CA TYR A 21 -0.85 -3.93 7.08
C TYR A 21 -1.38 -5.33 6.83
N VAL A 22 -1.19 -6.27 7.76
CA VAL A 22 -1.74 -7.63 7.60
C VAL A 22 -3.27 -7.68 7.70
N SER A 23 -3.90 -6.65 8.24
CA SER A 23 -5.36 -6.54 8.31
C SER A 23 -6.01 -6.05 7.02
N LEU A 24 -5.23 -5.52 6.07
CA LEU A 24 -5.76 -4.84 4.87
C LEU A 24 -6.34 -5.80 3.83
N VAL A 25 -5.69 -6.94 3.64
CA VAL A 25 -6.03 -7.88 2.55
C VAL A 25 -5.80 -9.33 2.98
N PRO A 26 -6.51 -10.31 2.38
CA PRO A 26 -6.30 -11.73 2.63
C PRO A 26 -4.87 -12.19 2.32
N ASN A 27 -4.53 -13.40 2.80
CA ASN A 27 -3.20 -13.99 2.64
C ASN A 27 -2.08 -13.11 3.20
N SER A 28 -2.35 -12.56 4.40
CA SER A 28 -1.45 -11.65 5.13
C SER A 28 -1.33 -12.11 6.57
N GLU A 29 -0.10 -12.16 7.09
CA GLU A 29 0.17 -12.64 8.46
C GLU A 29 1.46 -12.07 9.02
N ILE A 30 1.59 -12.04 10.35
CA ILE A 30 2.86 -11.80 11.03
C ILE A 30 3.54 -13.16 11.21
N ALA A 31 4.72 -13.32 10.60
CA ALA A 31 5.49 -14.56 10.65
C ALA A 31 6.39 -14.65 11.89
N HIS A 32 7.05 -13.52 12.24
CA HIS A 32 8.00 -13.50 13.36
C HIS A 32 8.14 -12.09 13.95
N VAL A 33 8.34 -12.04 15.27
CA VAL A 33 8.67 -10.79 16.00
C VAL A 33 9.96 -11.01 16.77
N GLN A 34 11.03 -10.34 16.36
CA GLN A 34 12.31 -10.34 17.03
C GLN A 34 12.37 -9.16 18.00
N ARG A 35 12.87 -9.42 19.21
CA ARG A 35 13.06 -8.40 20.25
C ARG A 35 14.54 -8.14 20.50
N ASN A 36 14.85 -6.94 20.99
CA ASN A 36 16.20 -6.57 21.42
C ASN A 36 16.66 -7.49 22.56
N VAL A 37 17.85 -8.07 22.42
CA VAL A 37 18.48 -8.95 23.42
C VAL A 37 19.29 -8.18 24.45
N SER A 38 19.49 -6.88 24.23
CA SER A 38 20.15 -5.94 25.13
C SER A 38 19.79 -4.51 24.74
N ASP A 39 20.05 -3.54 25.60
CA ASP A 39 19.93 -2.12 25.27
C ASP A 39 20.86 -1.76 24.11
N ASN A 40 20.32 -1.03 23.11
CA ASN A 40 21.05 -0.56 21.93
C ASN A 40 20.35 0.70 21.35
N PRO A 41 20.92 1.36 20.32
CA PRO A 41 20.30 2.56 19.72
C PRO A 41 18.87 2.37 19.18
N SER A 42 18.48 1.13 18.84
CA SER A 42 17.14 0.80 18.33
C SER A 42 16.11 0.61 19.45
N GLY A 43 16.52 0.47 20.71
CA GLY A 43 15.60 0.36 21.85
C GLY A 43 16.18 -0.39 23.04
N LYS A 44 15.34 -0.53 24.04
CA LYS A 44 15.64 -1.26 25.27
C LYS A 44 15.54 -2.75 25.07
N GLU A 45 16.23 -3.54 25.92
CA GLU A 45 16.05 -4.98 26.00
C GLU A 45 14.58 -5.37 26.09
N GLY A 46 14.16 -6.38 25.33
CA GLY A 46 12.78 -6.85 25.26
C GLY A 46 11.86 -6.04 24.34
N SER A 47 12.23 -4.80 23.93
CA SER A 47 11.43 -4.05 22.94
C SER A 47 11.54 -4.68 21.55
N VAL A 48 10.51 -4.46 20.71
CA VAL A 48 10.48 -4.99 19.34
C VAL A 48 11.57 -4.35 18.50
N LEU A 49 12.40 -5.18 17.86
CA LEU A 49 13.43 -4.76 16.91
C LEU A 49 12.98 -4.96 15.47
N VAL A 50 12.56 -6.17 15.11
CA VAL A 50 12.18 -6.56 13.74
C VAL A 50 10.84 -7.30 13.77
N VAL A 51 9.99 -7.01 12.78
CA VAL A 51 8.79 -7.78 12.51
C VAL A 51 8.87 -8.30 11.07
N GLU A 52 8.83 -9.62 10.90
CA GLU A 52 8.70 -10.29 9.61
C GLU A 52 7.22 -10.62 9.37
N PHE A 53 6.69 -10.21 8.24
CA PHE A 53 5.28 -10.37 7.92
C PHE A 53 5.07 -10.51 6.41
N THR A 54 3.86 -10.91 6.01
CA THR A 54 3.44 -10.92 4.61
C THR A 54 2.19 -10.05 4.43
N VAL A 55 2.09 -9.41 3.27
CA VAL A 55 0.86 -8.74 2.81
C VAL A 55 0.52 -9.27 1.43
N ALA A 56 -0.67 -9.85 1.28
CA ALA A 56 -1.08 -10.55 0.05
C ALA A 56 -0.04 -11.58 -0.45
N GLY A 57 0.63 -12.27 0.47
CA GLY A 57 1.70 -13.22 0.17
C GLY A 57 3.08 -12.60 -0.13
N GLN A 58 3.20 -11.27 -0.22
CA GLN A 58 4.48 -10.59 -0.38
C GLN A 58 5.20 -10.49 0.97
N PRO A 59 6.41 -11.09 1.13
CA PRO A 59 7.20 -10.94 2.34
C PRO A 59 7.70 -9.50 2.51
N LEU A 60 7.61 -8.99 3.72
CA LEU A 60 8.05 -7.65 4.13
C LEU A 60 8.73 -7.73 5.50
N VAL A 61 9.57 -6.75 5.79
CA VAL A 61 10.21 -6.57 7.09
C VAL A 61 9.94 -5.16 7.60
N ALA A 62 9.57 -5.02 8.86
CA ALA A 62 9.51 -3.75 9.57
C ALA A 62 10.61 -3.72 10.65
N LEU A 63 11.47 -2.74 10.60
CA LEU A 63 12.61 -2.55 11.52
C LEU A 63 12.41 -1.29 12.34
N ASN A 64 12.49 -1.40 13.66
CA ASN A 64 12.64 -0.25 14.54
C ASN A 64 14.11 0.16 14.62
N GLY A 65 14.51 1.14 13.82
CA GLY A 65 15.91 1.54 13.69
C GLY A 65 16.39 2.60 14.70
N GLY A 66 15.52 3.05 15.61
CA GLY A 66 15.89 3.96 16.70
C GLY A 66 16.02 5.43 16.32
N MET A 67 15.68 5.80 15.09
CA MET A 67 15.63 7.19 14.62
C MET A 67 14.49 7.40 13.64
N LYS A 68 13.97 8.61 13.58
CA LYS A 68 12.98 8.99 12.59
C LYS A 68 13.64 9.16 11.23
N VAL A 69 13.04 8.58 10.20
CA VAL A 69 13.38 8.80 8.80
C VAL A 69 12.15 9.31 8.06
N GLU A 70 12.34 10.01 6.94
CA GLU A 70 11.25 10.45 6.09
C GLU A 70 11.14 9.52 4.87
N TYR A 71 9.94 9.04 4.63
CA TYR A 71 9.63 8.31 3.41
C TYR A 71 9.37 9.28 2.25
N THR A 72 9.63 8.82 1.05
CA THR A 72 9.37 9.55 -0.19
C THR A 72 8.60 8.69 -1.18
N HIS A 73 8.07 9.30 -2.25
CA HIS A 73 7.41 8.59 -3.35
C HIS A 73 8.37 7.78 -4.25
N ALA A 74 9.69 7.80 -3.97
CA ALA A 74 10.66 7.02 -4.75
C ALA A 74 10.47 5.51 -4.62
N LEU A 75 9.82 5.06 -3.54
CA LEU A 75 9.37 3.69 -3.34
C LEU A 75 7.93 3.71 -2.82
N SER A 76 7.10 2.86 -3.39
CA SER A 76 5.73 2.63 -2.91
C SER A 76 5.40 1.14 -2.93
N LEU A 77 4.45 0.75 -2.10
CA LEU A 77 3.83 -0.56 -2.13
C LEU A 77 2.49 -0.46 -2.83
N MET A 78 2.19 -1.42 -3.72
CA MET A 78 0.96 -1.42 -4.50
C MET A 78 0.08 -2.60 -4.12
N ILE A 79 -1.18 -2.33 -3.75
CA ILE A 79 -2.20 -3.34 -3.51
C ILE A 79 -3.07 -3.44 -4.76
N HIS A 80 -3.06 -4.62 -5.40
CA HIS A 80 -3.94 -4.93 -6.52
C HIS A 80 -5.29 -5.40 -5.99
N CYS A 81 -6.31 -4.57 -6.12
CA CYS A 81 -7.66 -4.88 -5.69
C CYS A 81 -8.44 -5.62 -6.78
N ASP A 82 -9.22 -6.64 -6.40
CA ASP A 82 -10.00 -7.45 -7.34
C ASP A 82 -11.18 -6.67 -7.91
N ASP A 83 -11.82 -5.83 -7.09
CA ASP A 83 -13.01 -5.06 -7.43
C ASP A 83 -13.07 -3.72 -6.69
N GLN A 84 -14.16 -2.95 -6.92
CA GLN A 84 -14.39 -1.67 -6.25
C GLN A 84 -14.60 -1.83 -4.75
N ALA A 85 -15.25 -2.89 -4.30
CA ALA A 85 -15.49 -3.11 -2.88
C ALA A 85 -14.18 -3.28 -2.12
N GLN A 86 -13.20 -3.98 -2.69
CA GLN A 86 -11.87 -4.11 -2.11
C GLN A 86 -11.08 -2.79 -2.16
N VAL A 87 -11.18 -2.01 -3.27
CA VAL A 87 -10.61 -0.66 -3.32
C VAL A 87 -11.15 0.19 -2.18
N ASP A 88 -12.48 0.21 -2.00
CA ASP A 88 -13.12 1.01 -0.96
C ASP A 88 -12.74 0.56 0.44
N SER A 89 -12.69 -0.74 0.69
CA SER A 89 -12.33 -1.31 1.99
C SER A 89 -10.89 -0.94 2.36
N VAL A 90 -9.93 -1.17 1.48
CA VAL A 90 -8.51 -0.89 1.71
C VAL A 90 -8.27 0.62 1.86
N TRP A 91 -8.83 1.42 0.96
CA TRP A 91 -8.71 2.88 1.00
C TRP A 91 -9.23 3.47 2.32
N ASN A 92 -10.45 3.07 2.70
CA ASN A 92 -11.07 3.57 3.92
C ASN A 92 -10.33 3.10 5.18
N ALA A 93 -9.75 1.89 5.19
CA ALA A 93 -8.92 1.40 6.29
C ALA A 93 -7.68 2.28 6.49
N PHE A 94 -6.98 2.66 5.40
CA PHE A 94 -5.86 3.59 5.48
C PHE A 94 -6.28 4.96 6.05
N LEU A 95 -7.37 5.53 5.55
CA LEU A 95 -7.86 6.83 6.03
C LEU A 95 -8.25 6.78 7.51
N ALA A 96 -8.97 5.74 7.93
CA ALA A 96 -9.35 5.53 9.32
C ALA A 96 -8.13 5.36 10.25
N HIS A 97 -7.01 4.86 9.71
CA HIS A 97 -5.75 4.72 10.44
C HIS A 97 -4.83 5.95 10.34
N GLY A 98 -5.34 7.09 9.86
CA GLY A 98 -4.62 8.36 9.79
C GLY A 98 -3.83 8.58 8.49
N GLY A 99 -4.11 7.81 7.45
CA GLY A 99 -3.56 7.99 6.11
C GLY A 99 -4.01 9.29 5.44
N LYS A 100 -3.26 9.73 4.46
CA LYS A 100 -3.50 10.96 3.68
C LYS A 100 -3.61 10.64 2.19
N GLU A 101 -4.73 11.03 1.61
CA GLU A 101 -5.00 10.86 0.19
C GLU A 101 -4.02 11.61 -0.70
N GLN A 102 -3.72 10.99 -1.84
CA GLN A 102 -2.96 11.56 -2.95
C GLN A 102 -3.74 11.33 -4.24
N GLN A 103 -3.23 11.82 -5.38
CA GLN A 103 -3.86 11.62 -6.68
C GLN A 103 -3.67 10.19 -7.21
N CYS A 104 -4.56 9.75 -8.11
CA CYS A 104 -4.42 8.55 -8.94
C CYS A 104 -4.31 7.24 -8.14
N GLY A 105 -5.05 7.10 -7.05
CA GLY A 105 -5.04 5.89 -6.22
C GLY A 105 -3.87 5.79 -5.26
N TRP A 106 -3.07 6.86 -5.11
CA TRP A 106 -2.00 6.94 -4.14
C TRP A 106 -2.49 7.48 -2.79
N LEU A 107 -1.83 7.06 -1.73
CA LEU A 107 -1.95 7.63 -0.39
C LEU A 107 -0.64 7.44 0.39
N ASN A 108 -0.46 8.23 1.43
CA ASN A 108 0.55 7.96 2.45
C ASN A 108 -0.16 7.45 3.69
N ASP A 109 0.37 6.41 4.32
CA ASP A 109 -0.13 5.99 5.62
C ASP A 109 0.31 6.96 6.74
N ARG A 110 -0.13 6.71 7.97
CA ARG A 110 0.23 7.55 9.13
C ARG A 110 1.72 7.60 9.43
N TYR A 111 2.48 6.60 8.95
CA TYR A 111 3.94 6.52 9.13
C TYR A 111 4.72 7.21 7.98
N GLY A 112 4.01 7.64 6.93
CA GLY A 112 4.56 8.29 5.74
C GLY A 112 4.88 7.34 4.59
N VAL A 113 4.69 6.03 4.74
CA VAL A 113 4.92 5.06 3.67
C VAL A 113 3.92 5.30 2.53
N SER A 114 4.43 5.34 1.31
CA SER A 114 3.60 5.52 0.10
C SER A 114 2.98 4.20 -0.35
N TRP A 115 1.67 4.23 -0.55
CA TRP A 115 0.88 3.11 -1.03
C TRP A 115 0.10 3.49 -2.28
N GLN A 116 -0.17 2.49 -3.11
CA GLN A 116 -1.07 2.59 -4.26
C GLN A 116 -2.18 1.55 -4.08
N VAL A 117 -3.44 1.98 -4.14
CA VAL A 117 -4.62 1.11 -4.07
C VAL A 117 -5.25 1.08 -5.45
N VAL A 118 -5.03 -0.01 -6.19
CA VAL A 118 -5.24 -0.06 -7.63
C VAL A 118 -6.12 -1.25 -8.01
N PRO A 119 -7.29 -1.02 -8.66
CA PRO A 119 -8.09 -2.12 -9.18
C PRO A 119 -7.39 -2.80 -10.36
N LYS A 120 -7.36 -4.15 -10.39
CA LYS A 120 -6.70 -4.95 -11.43
C LYS A 120 -7.17 -4.57 -12.85
N VAL A 121 -8.46 -4.27 -13.01
CA VAL A 121 -9.05 -3.88 -14.30
C VAL A 121 -8.40 -2.62 -14.91
N MET A 122 -7.80 -1.76 -14.08
CA MET A 122 -7.07 -0.60 -14.59
C MET A 122 -5.90 -1.01 -15.50
N PHE A 123 -5.17 -2.07 -15.13
CA PHE A 123 -4.06 -2.56 -15.97
C PHE A 123 -4.56 -3.11 -17.29
N GLU A 124 -5.72 -3.78 -17.30
CA GLU A 124 -6.36 -4.28 -18.53
C GLU A 124 -6.72 -3.11 -19.46
N PHE A 125 -7.33 -2.05 -18.92
CA PHE A 125 -7.66 -0.87 -19.69
C PHE A 125 -6.42 -0.16 -20.26
N LEU A 126 -5.38 0.03 -19.45
CA LEU A 126 -4.19 0.76 -19.88
C LEU A 126 -3.31 -0.05 -20.85
N SER A 127 -3.34 -1.38 -20.78
CA SER A 127 -2.61 -2.27 -21.69
C SER A 127 -3.39 -2.64 -22.97
N SER A 128 -4.62 -2.15 -23.12
CA SER A 128 -5.47 -2.46 -24.27
C SER A 128 -4.80 -2.10 -25.61
N PRO A 129 -4.94 -2.94 -26.64
CA PRO A 129 -4.52 -2.61 -28.01
C PRO A 129 -5.30 -1.42 -28.60
N ASP A 130 -6.53 -1.15 -28.15
CA ASP A 130 -7.25 0.09 -28.46
C ASP A 130 -6.62 1.26 -27.70
N ARG A 131 -5.65 1.89 -28.33
CA ARG A 131 -4.88 2.99 -27.73
C ARG A 131 -5.73 4.23 -27.45
N ALA A 132 -6.81 4.45 -28.21
CA ALA A 132 -7.75 5.56 -27.96
C ALA A 132 -8.57 5.30 -26.70
N ALA A 133 -9.09 4.09 -26.52
CA ALA A 133 -9.77 3.68 -25.29
C ALA A 133 -8.86 3.73 -24.06
N ALA A 134 -7.63 3.20 -24.18
CA ALA A 134 -6.62 3.27 -23.11
C ALA A 134 -6.31 4.73 -22.72
N ALA A 135 -6.16 5.62 -23.70
CA ALA A 135 -5.92 7.04 -23.43
C ALA A 135 -7.08 7.71 -22.68
N ARG A 136 -8.33 7.38 -23.01
CA ARG A 136 -9.50 7.89 -22.27
C ARG A 136 -9.52 7.41 -20.82
N ALA A 137 -9.23 6.13 -20.58
CA ALA A 137 -9.13 5.58 -19.22
C ALA A 137 -8.01 6.25 -18.42
N MET A 138 -6.83 6.46 -19.02
CA MET A 138 -5.70 7.18 -18.42
C MET A 138 -6.09 8.59 -18.04
N GLN A 139 -6.75 9.34 -18.94
CA GLN A 139 -7.19 10.72 -18.66
C GLN A 139 -8.23 10.78 -17.54
N ALA A 140 -9.10 9.78 -17.42
CA ALA A 140 -10.05 9.68 -16.32
C ALA A 140 -9.30 9.40 -15.01
N MET A 141 -8.38 8.42 -14.98
CA MET A 141 -7.56 8.08 -13.82
C MET A 141 -6.80 9.30 -13.27
N MET A 142 -6.21 10.11 -14.15
CA MET A 142 -5.43 11.31 -13.76
C MET A 142 -6.24 12.39 -13.05
N LYS A 143 -7.56 12.31 -13.07
CA LYS A 143 -8.47 13.24 -12.39
C LYS A 143 -9.00 12.70 -11.07
N MET A 144 -8.69 11.45 -10.74
CA MET A 144 -9.19 10.78 -9.54
C MET A 144 -8.22 10.93 -8.37
N VAL A 145 -8.75 10.89 -7.17
CA VAL A 145 -8.04 10.63 -5.92
C VAL A 145 -8.12 9.12 -5.64
N LYS A 146 -9.22 8.65 -5.10
CA LYS A 146 -9.52 7.21 -5.04
C LYS A 146 -9.98 6.74 -6.42
N LEU A 147 -9.50 5.58 -6.87
CA LEU A 147 -9.88 5.03 -8.16
C LEU A 147 -11.31 4.47 -8.12
N ASP A 148 -12.09 4.80 -9.16
CA ASP A 148 -13.45 4.33 -9.37
C ASP A 148 -13.50 3.47 -10.64
N VAL A 149 -13.80 2.18 -10.46
CA VAL A 149 -13.81 1.19 -11.55
C VAL A 149 -14.86 1.51 -12.60
N GLU A 150 -16.03 1.98 -12.18
CA GLU A 150 -17.11 2.27 -13.13
C GLU A 150 -16.82 3.51 -13.97
N VAL A 151 -16.26 4.55 -13.35
CA VAL A 151 -15.82 5.75 -14.06
C VAL A 151 -14.69 5.42 -15.05
N LEU A 152 -13.72 4.57 -14.65
CA LEU A 152 -12.68 4.09 -15.54
C LEU A 152 -13.23 3.30 -16.72
N ARG A 153 -14.19 2.40 -16.47
CA ARG A 153 -14.86 1.58 -17.50
C ARG A 153 -15.61 2.45 -18.50
N ARG A 154 -16.43 3.39 -18.02
CA ARG A 154 -17.18 4.30 -18.88
C ARG A 154 -16.26 5.15 -19.75
N ALA A 155 -15.17 5.67 -19.18
CA ALA A 155 -14.19 6.41 -19.95
C ALA A 155 -13.52 5.54 -21.03
N PHE A 156 -13.15 4.31 -20.69
CA PHE A 156 -12.59 3.36 -21.64
C PHE A 156 -13.55 3.10 -22.80
N GLU A 157 -14.82 2.87 -22.52
CA GLU A 157 -15.90 2.62 -23.51
C GLU A 157 -16.30 3.89 -24.31
N GLY A 158 -15.78 5.07 -23.98
CA GLY A 158 -16.15 6.33 -24.64
C GLY A 158 -17.52 6.86 -24.26
N LYS A 159 -18.07 6.42 -23.11
CA LYS A 159 -19.36 6.90 -22.57
C LYS A 159 -19.12 8.10 -21.67
N SER A 160 -19.93 9.16 -21.83
CA SER A 160 -19.86 10.34 -20.96
C SER A 160 -20.05 9.96 -19.48
N ALA A 161 -19.37 10.69 -18.59
CA ALA A 161 -19.71 10.66 -17.16
C ALA A 161 -21.18 11.09 -17.01
N ALA A 162 -21.95 10.35 -16.21
CA ALA A 162 -23.32 10.70 -15.89
C ALA A 162 -23.34 11.86 -14.93
#